data_da11e37c42c1c66b7a60d63cf6b2a843
#
_entry.id   da11e37c42c1c66b7a60d63cf6b2a843
#
_cell.length_a   1.000
_cell.length_b   1.000
_cell.length_c   1.000
_cell.angle_alpha   90.00
_cell.angle_beta   90.00
_cell.angle_gamma   90.00
#
_symmetry.space_group_name_H-M   'P 1'
#
loop_
_entity.id
_entity.type
_entity.pdbx_description
1 polymer ?
#
loop_
_entity_poly.entity_id
_entity_poly.type
_entity_poly.pdbx_seq_one_letter_code
_entity_poly.pdbx_strand_id
1 'polypeptide(L)'
;MRINYCENGCMLYYKDYIDLESCKFCQRAHFRKAPSGKKVDVKAMHYLPLIPRLKRLYASNRSAPHMRWHHENRRPPGVMCHPSDGEAWKHFDRKYPEFAAEPRNIRLGLCSDGFTPYSVSAAPYSCWPVYLTPYNLPPEMCMTSPYIFLNCIIPGPLNPKIMIDVYFQPLIDELNQLWIERVETFDVSLKQNFNLWAVLMWTISDFFAYGMLSGWMKTGKLACPYCMENTKSFTLKHGQKNCWFDCHRRFLPMDHEFRNMKNEFRNNTVDRDCPPPIYTREQVWERAQHFPKVTEEQPYKFDGYGVAHNWTKQSIFWELSYWKDHLLRHNLDPMHTEKNYFDNLFNTVMDVNDKTKDNIKARMDLPEYCR
;
A
#
# COMPACT_ATOMS: atom_id res chain seq x y z
N MET A 1 -9.41 -21.00 -0.23
CA MET A 1 -9.11 -21.52 -1.58
C MET A 1 -7.61 -21.68 -1.71
N ARG A 2 -7.13 -22.74 -2.37
CA ARG A 2 -5.72 -22.92 -2.71
C ARG A 2 -5.53 -22.56 -4.17
N ILE A 3 -4.58 -21.68 -4.47
CA ILE A 3 -4.29 -21.21 -5.83
C ILE A 3 -2.82 -21.49 -6.12
N ASN A 4 -2.57 -22.22 -7.19
CA ASN A 4 -1.21 -22.50 -7.65
C ASN A 4 -0.61 -21.28 -8.33
N TYR A 5 0.70 -21.11 -8.24
CA TYR A 5 1.41 -20.03 -8.90
C TYR A 5 2.77 -20.48 -9.43
N CYS A 6 3.27 -19.73 -10.39
CA CYS A 6 4.58 -19.99 -11.01
C CYS A 6 5.71 -19.99 -9.99
N GLU A 7 6.66 -20.89 -10.13
CA GLU A 7 7.84 -20.98 -9.26
C GLU A 7 8.57 -19.65 -9.07
N ASN A 8 8.63 -18.84 -10.13
CA ASN A 8 9.24 -17.50 -10.13
C ASN A 8 8.26 -16.38 -9.77
N GLY A 9 7.00 -16.70 -9.43
CA GLY A 9 5.97 -15.69 -9.07
C GLY A 9 5.43 -14.89 -10.26
N CYS A 10 5.65 -15.32 -11.51
CA CYS A 10 5.26 -14.55 -12.69
C CYS A 10 3.75 -14.50 -12.92
N MET A 11 3.01 -15.52 -12.50
CA MET A 11 1.56 -15.63 -12.70
C MET A 11 0.92 -16.59 -11.71
N LEU A 12 -0.39 -16.43 -11.50
CA LEU A 12 -1.23 -17.44 -10.88
C LEU A 12 -1.77 -18.40 -11.97
N TYR A 13 -1.93 -19.67 -11.60
CA TYR A 13 -2.74 -20.61 -12.36
C TYR A 13 -4.20 -20.47 -11.88
N TYR A 14 -4.84 -19.44 -12.41
CA TYR A 14 -6.15 -18.97 -11.95
C TYR A 14 -7.00 -18.54 -13.16
N LYS A 15 -8.32 -18.75 -13.10
CA LYS A 15 -9.25 -18.49 -14.20
C LYS A 15 -8.77 -19.14 -15.52
N ASP A 16 -8.54 -18.34 -16.56
CA ASP A 16 -8.15 -18.78 -17.90
C ASP A 16 -6.81 -19.54 -17.96
N TYR A 17 -6.03 -19.47 -16.90
CA TYR A 17 -4.71 -20.09 -16.81
C TYR A 17 -4.68 -21.35 -15.92
N ILE A 18 -5.84 -21.81 -15.42
CA ILE A 18 -5.89 -22.89 -14.43
C ILE A 18 -5.35 -24.23 -14.97
N ASP A 19 -5.55 -24.48 -16.25
CA ASP A 19 -5.17 -25.73 -16.93
C ASP A 19 -3.79 -25.71 -17.58
N LEU A 20 -3.07 -24.58 -17.50
CA LEU A 20 -1.74 -24.46 -18.07
C LEU A 20 -0.75 -25.38 -17.35
N GLU A 21 0.02 -26.16 -18.11
CA GLU A 21 1.08 -27.03 -17.58
C GLU A 21 2.43 -26.31 -17.35
N SER A 22 2.57 -25.12 -17.91
CA SER A 22 3.74 -24.26 -17.73
C SER A 22 3.39 -22.78 -17.67
N CYS A 23 4.26 -21.99 -17.07
CA CYS A 23 4.12 -20.53 -16.99
C CYS A 23 4.22 -19.89 -18.38
N LYS A 24 3.25 -19.06 -18.76
CA LYS A 24 3.26 -18.34 -20.05
C LYS A 24 4.44 -17.37 -20.22
N PHE A 25 5.03 -16.90 -19.12
CA PHE A 25 6.12 -15.92 -19.16
C PHE A 25 7.52 -16.57 -19.13
N CYS A 26 7.76 -17.47 -18.16
CA CYS A 26 9.10 -18.04 -17.96
C CYS A 26 9.22 -19.54 -18.32
N GLN A 27 8.15 -20.14 -18.83
CA GLN A 27 8.06 -21.53 -19.28
C GLN A 27 8.36 -22.58 -18.20
N ARG A 28 8.47 -22.19 -16.92
CA ARG A 28 8.64 -23.14 -15.80
C ARG A 28 7.39 -23.98 -15.63
N ALA A 29 7.61 -25.28 -15.34
CA ALA A 29 6.52 -26.23 -15.16
C ALA A 29 5.61 -25.87 -13.99
N HIS A 30 4.31 -26.07 -14.15
CA HIS A 30 3.30 -25.93 -13.11
C HIS A 30 3.42 -27.04 -12.05
N PHE A 31 3.74 -28.26 -12.49
CA PHE A 31 3.82 -29.44 -11.64
C PHE A 31 5.23 -30.03 -11.62
N ARG A 32 5.56 -30.67 -10.51
CA ARG A 32 6.72 -31.55 -10.40
C ARG A 32 6.26 -32.98 -10.13
N LYS A 33 7.08 -33.95 -10.52
CA LYS A 33 6.85 -35.38 -10.17
C LYS A 33 7.37 -35.63 -8.76
N ALA A 34 6.53 -36.09 -7.86
CA ALA A 34 6.97 -36.64 -6.58
C ALA A 34 7.71 -37.97 -6.79
N PRO A 35 8.47 -38.46 -5.79
CA PRO A 35 9.10 -39.79 -5.86
C PRO A 35 8.09 -40.91 -6.13
N SER A 36 6.83 -40.74 -5.73
CA SER A 36 5.70 -41.65 -6.01
C SER A 36 5.16 -41.60 -7.44
N GLY A 37 5.74 -40.76 -8.31
CA GLY A 37 5.22 -40.51 -9.68
C GLY A 37 4.01 -39.56 -9.75
N LYS A 38 3.43 -39.18 -8.63
CA LYS A 38 2.27 -38.26 -8.58
C LYS A 38 2.69 -36.83 -8.98
N LYS A 39 1.85 -36.18 -9.80
CA LYS A 39 1.99 -34.72 -10.07
C LYS A 39 1.67 -33.94 -8.79
N VAL A 40 2.58 -33.05 -8.39
CA VAL A 40 2.43 -32.16 -7.22
C VAL A 40 2.71 -30.73 -7.68
N ASP A 41 1.89 -29.79 -7.22
CA ASP A 41 2.08 -28.37 -7.49
C ASP A 41 3.48 -27.90 -7.06
N VAL A 42 4.13 -27.08 -7.86
CA VAL A 42 5.45 -26.53 -7.51
C VAL A 42 5.30 -25.53 -6.37
N LYS A 43 4.34 -24.61 -6.50
CA LYS A 43 4.02 -23.61 -5.47
C LYS A 43 2.52 -23.35 -5.42
N ALA A 44 2.02 -23.04 -4.23
CA ALA A 44 0.64 -22.64 -4.02
C ALA A 44 0.54 -21.60 -2.90
N MET A 45 -0.46 -20.72 -3.01
CA MET A 45 -0.84 -19.77 -1.96
C MET A 45 -2.23 -20.12 -1.40
N HIS A 46 -2.48 -19.68 -0.18
CA HIS A 46 -3.81 -19.75 0.44
C HIS A 46 -4.51 -18.41 0.29
N TYR A 47 -5.62 -18.40 -0.42
CA TYR A 47 -6.52 -17.27 -0.56
C TYR A 47 -7.78 -17.49 0.25
N LEU A 48 -8.19 -16.52 1.02
CA LEU A 48 -9.34 -16.55 1.92
C LEU A 48 -10.39 -15.58 1.38
N PRO A 49 -11.43 -16.06 0.67
CA PRO A 49 -12.39 -15.21 -0.02
C PRO A 49 -12.99 -14.11 0.86
N LEU A 50 -13.11 -12.91 0.31
CA LEU A 50 -13.57 -11.71 1.01
C LEU A 50 -15.09 -11.69 1.18
N ILE A 51 -15.83 -11.94 0.10
CA ILE A 51 -17.31 -11.82 0.06
C ILE A 51 -18.00 -12.61 1.18
N PRO A 52 -17.69 -13.90 1.41
CA PRO A 52 -18.34 -14.66 2.51
C PRO A 52 -18.07 -14.06 3.89
N ARG A 53 -16.93 -13.42 4.08
CA ARG A 53 -16.58 -12.80 5.37
C ARG A 53 -17.32 -11.49 5.59
N LEU A 54 -17.49 -10.68 4.54
CA LEU A 54 -18.30 -9.47 4.59
C LEU A 54 -19.77 -9.84 4.89
N LYS A 55 -20.31 -10.86 4.24
CA LYS A 55 -21.66 -11.36 4.53
C LYS A 55 -21.79 -11.82 5.99
N ARG A 56 -20.76 -12.44 6.54
CA ARG A 56 -20.75 -12.88 7.96
C ARG A 56 -20.87 -11.72 8.95
N LEU A 57 -20.34 -10.52 8.61
CA LEU A 57 -20.51 -9.35 9.48
C LEU A 57 -21.98 -8.98 9.67
N TYR A 58 -22.79 -9.12 8.62
CA TYR A 58 -24.23 -8.85 8.66
C TYR A 58 -25.05 -10.03 9.18
N ALA A 59 -24.55 -11.25 9.11
CA ALA A 59 -25.20 -12.44 9.65
C ALA A 59 -25.01 -12.62 11.17
N SER A 60 -24.23 -11.77 11.82
CA SER A 60 -23.95 -11.82 13.25
C SER A 60 -24.62 -10.68 14.02
N ASN A 61 -25.42 -11.00 15.03
CA ASN A 61 -25.99 -9.99 15.93
C ASN A 61 -24.94 -9.15 16.67
N ARG A 62 -23.70 -9.65 16.77
CA ARG A 62 -22.59 -8.95 17.42
C ARG A 62 -22.01 -7.84 16.55
N SER A 63 -22.04 -7.98 15.24
CA SER A 63 -21.40 -7.02 14.32
C SER A 63 -22.39 -6.23 13.45
N ALA A 64 -23.50 -6.85 13.04
CA ALA A 64 -24.44 -6.21 12.12
C ALA A 64 -24.94 -4.82 12.57
N PRO A 65 -25.33 -4.58 13.84
CA PRO A 65 -25.74 -3.24 14.28
C PRO A 65 -24.64 -2.19 14.12
N HIS A 66 -23.39 -2.58 14.31
CA HIS A 66 -22.24 -1.68 14.29
C HIS A 66 -21.77 -1.32 12.88
N MET A 67 -22.22 -2.05 11.85
CA MET A 67 -21.81 -1.79 10.46
C MET A 67 -22.35 -0.46 9.91
N ARG A 68 -23.22 0.21 10.63
CA ARG A 68 -23.75 1.55 10.30
C ARG A 68 -23.21 2.66 11.21
N TRP A 69 -22.31 2.30 12.13
CA TRP A 69 -21.83 3.23 13.17
C TRP A 69 -21.30 4.55 12.61
N HIS A 70 -20.50 4.50 11.53
CA HIS A 70 -19.91 5.67 10.88
C HIS A 70 -20.96 6.67 10.38
N HIS A 71 -22.16 6.21 10.03
CA HIS A 71 -23.28 7.03 9.57
C HIS A 71 -24.12 7.55 10.73
N GLU A 72 -24.37 6.72 11.74
CA GLU A 72 -25.21 7.04 12.90
C GLU A 72 -24.49 7.93 13.92
N ASN A 73 -23.16 7.89 13.96
CA ASN A 73 -22.32 8.61 14.92
C ASN A 73 -21.47 9.68 14.22
N ARG A 74 -22.11 10.68 13.62
CA ARG A 74 -21.41 11.80 13.00
C ARG A 74 -20.85 12.75 14.05
N ARG A 75 -19.61 13.20 13.83
CA ARG A 75 -18.91 14.10 14.73
C ARG A 75 -19.00 15.57 14.27
N PRO A 76 -18.86 16.53 15.18
CA PRO A 76 -18.77 17.94 14.81
C PRO A 76 -17.61 18.23 13.87
N PRO A 77 -17.70 19.26 13.01
CA PRO A 77 -16.58 19.68 12.18
C PRO A 77 -15.31 19.92 12.99
N GLY A 78 -14.17 19.45 12.48
CA GLY A 78 -12.86 19.58 13.12
C GLY A 78 -12.48 18.43 14.06
N VAL A 79 -13.41 17.57 14.44
CA VAL A 79 -13.11 16.36 15.22
C VAL A 79 -12.72 15.22 14.27
N MET A 80 -11.58 14.58 14.53
CA MET A 80 -10.99 13.51 13.72
C MET A 80 -10.75 12.30 14.61
N CYS A 81 -11.75 11.43 14.74
CA CYS A 81 -11.67 10.20 15.54
C CYS A 81 -11.80 8.91 14.72
N HIS A 82 -12.26 9.05 13.49
CA HIS A 82 -12.55 7.90 12.64
C HIS A 82 -12.26 8.26 11.16
N PRO A 83 -11.90 7.28 10.29
CA PRO A 83 -11.67 7.55 8.87
C PRO A 83 -12.82 8.26 8.16
N SER A 84 -14.08 8.07 8.60
CA SER A 84 -15.26 8.78 8.06
C SER A 84 -15.26 10.29 8.30
N ASP A 85 -14.43 10.78 9.21
CA ASP A 85 -14.28 12.22 9.48
C ASP A 85 -13.35 12.88 8.46
N GLY A 86 -12.53 12.09 7.79
CA GLY A 86 -11.54 12.54 6.82
C GLY A 86 -12.13 12.99 5.48
N GLU A 87 -11.45 13.93 4.83
CA GLU A 87 -11.91 14.48 3.55
C GLU A 87 -11.92 13.43 2.42
N ALA A 88 -11.02 12.46 2.45
CA ALA A 88 -10.99 11.39 1.46
C ALA A 88 -12.28 10.56 1.45
N TRP A 89 -12.83 10.25 2.62
CA TRP A 89 -14.12 9.57 2.75
C TRP A 89 -15.28 10.45 2.26
N LYS A 90 -15.36 11.68 2.76
CA LYS A 90 -16.41 12.65 2.38
C LYS A 90 -16.39 12.95 0.88
N HIS A 91 -15.21 13.04 0.30
CA HIS A 91 -15.07 13.21 -1.14
C HIS A 91 -15.63 12.02 -1.92
N PHE A 92 -15.31 10.79 -1.49
CA PHE A 92 -15.82 9.59 -2.12
C PHE A 92 -17.36 9.51 -2.04
N ASP A 93 -17.93 9.82 -0.89
CA ASP A 93 -19.37 9.85 -0.71
C ASP A 93 -20.05 10.90 -1.61
N ARG A 94 -19.44 12.08 -1.80
CA ARG A 94 -19.96 13.10 -2.75
C ARG A 94 -19.85 12.65 -4.21
N LYS A 95 -18.80 11.91 -4.53
CA LYS A 95 -18.57 11.40 -5.91
C LYS A 95 -19.51 10.24 -6.26
N TYR A 96 -19.84 9.42 -5.28
CA TYR A 96 -20.69 8.24 -5.41
C TYR A 96 -21.88 8.29 -4.45
N PRO A 97 -22.84 9.20 -4.67
CA PRO A 97 -23.96 9.40 -3.74
C PRO A 97 -24.86 8.17 -3.60
N GLU A 98 -25.02 7.37 -4.67
CA GLU A 98 -25.77 6.09 -4.60
C GLU A 98 -25.10 5.08 -3.67
N PHE A 99 -23.77 5.00 -3.69
CA PHE A 99 -23.01 4.18 -2.76
C PHE A 99 -23.17 4.67 -1.32
N ALA A 100 -23.10 5.97 -1.13
CA ALA A 100 -23.18 6.60 0.19
C ALA A 100 -24.59 6.55 0.80
N ALA A 101 -25.65 6.47 -0.03
CA ALA A 101 -27.04 6.39 0.39
C ALA A 101 -27.37 5.14 1.21
N GLU A 102 -26.63 4.05 1.01
CA GLU A 102 -26.76 2.81 1.80
C GLU A 102 -25.63 2.72 2.83
N PRO A 103 -25.92 3.01 4.13
CA PRO A 103 -24.89 3.02 5.17
C PRO A 103 -24.20 1.66 5.39
N ARG A 104 -24.85 0.57 4.96
CA ARG A 104 -24.28 -0.79 5.05
C ARG A 104 -23.25 -1.08 3.98
N ASN A 105 -23.10 -0.24 2.97
CA ASN A 105 -22.05 -0.41 1.99
C ASN A 105 -20.67 -0.29 2.65
N ILE A 106 -19.76 -1.22 2.32
CA ILE A 106 -18.52 -1.40 3.06
C ILE A 106 -17.38 -0.60 2.46
N ARG A 107 -16.63 0.04 3.35
CA ARG A 107 -15.39 0.77 3.04
C ARG A 107 -14.22 0.06 3.69
N LEU A 108 -13.32 -0.45 2.85
CA LEU A 108 -12.18 -1.29 3.24
C LEU A 108 -10.87 -0.51 3.19
N GLY A 109 -9.99 -0.81 4.13
CA GLY A 109 -8.57 -0.53 4.01
C GLY A 109 -7.80 -1.81 3.80
N LEU A 110 -6.70 -1.74 3.04
CA LEU A 110 -5.78 -2.85 2.82
C LEU A 110 -4.44 -2.56 3.48
N CYS A 111 -3.89 -3.55 4.18
CA CYS A 111 -2.56 -3.50 4.74
C CYS A 111 -1.77 -4.75 4.31
N SER A 112 -0.51 -4.57 3.95
CA SER A 112 0.40 -5.67 3.67
C SER A 112 1.82 -5.27 4.05
N ASP A 113 2.50 -6.14 4.78
CA ASP A 113 3.89 -5.97 5.18
C ASP A 113 4.60 -7.32 5.19
N GLY A 114 5.93 -7.28 5.00
CA GLY A 114 6.77 -8.47 5.02
C GLY A 114 7.22 -8.82 6.43
N PHE A 115 7.04 -10.06 6.83
CA PHE A 115 7.58 -10.53 8.08
C PHE A 115 8.34 -11.86 7.92
N THR A 116 9.27 -12.09 8.84
CA THR A 116 10.05 -13.33 8.93
C THR A 116 9.45 -14.20 10.04
N PRO A 117 8.78 -15.32 9.70
CA PRO A 117 8.11 -16.16 10.69
C PRO A 117 9.09 -16.98 11.57
N TYR A 118 10.36 -17.08 11.15
CA TYR A 118 11.37 -17.89 11.81
C TYR A 118 12.51 -17.02 12.34
N SER A 119 12.54 -16.78 13.63
CA SER A 119 13.56 -15.91 14.27
C SER A 119 14.98 -16.50 14.30
N VAL A 120 15.14 -17.81 14.09
CA VAL A 120 16.39 -18.56 14.25
C VAL A 120 16.86 -19.23 12.94
N SER A 121 16.22 -18.95 11.82
CA SER A 121 16.61 -19.56 10.54
C SER A 121 17.86 -18.90 9.96
N ALA A 122 18.86 -19.72 9.63
CA ALA A 122 20.05 -19.28 8.89
C ALA A 122 19.73 -18.77 7.47
N ALA A 123 18.55 -19.10 6.93
CA ALA A 123 18.09 -18.65 5.63
C ALA A 123 17.00 -17.56 5.81
N PRO A 124 17.15 -16.38 5.20
CA PRO A 124 16.13 -15.35 5.24
C PRO A 124 14.85 -15.83 4.56
N TYR A 125 13.73 -15.76 5.27
CA TYR A 125 12.41 -16.10 4.75
C TYR A 125 11.46 -14.95 5.01
N SER A 126 10.94 -14.35 3.95
CA SER A 126 9.97 -13.26 4.05
C SER A 126 8.63 -13.69 3.46
N CYS A 127 7.58 -13.70 4.24
CA CYS A 127 6.21 -13.86 3.74
C CYS A 127 5.42 -12.57 3.91
N TRP A 128 4.39 -12.40 3.06
CA TRP A 128 3.62 -11.17 2.98
C TRP A 128 2.13 -11.47 3.16
N PRO A 129 1.60 -11.32 4.38
CA PRO A 129 0.18 -11.38 4.61
C PRO A 129 -0.50 -10.12 4.07
N VAL A 130 -1.70 -10.29 3.57
CA VAL A 130 -2.58 -9.22 3.11
C VAL A 130 -3.80 -9.19 4.01
N TYR A 131 -4.00 -8.05 4.65
CA TYR A 131 -5.12 -7.83 5.55
C TYR A 131 -6.09 -6.81 4.98
N LEU A 132 -7.38 -7.03 5.24
CA LEU A 132 -8.46 -6.10 4.93
C LEU A 132 -9.21 -5.75 6.21
N THR A 133 -9.52 -4.48 6.38
CA THR A 133 -10.25 -3.97 7.54
C THR A 133 -11.46 -3.18 7.08
N PRO A 134 -12.70 -3.54 7.53
CA PRO A 134 -13.89 -2.75 7.29
C PRO A 134 -13.93 -1.54 8.24
N TYR A 135 -13.94 -0.35 7.67
CA TYR A 135 -14.01 0.91 8.43
C TYR A 135 -15.43 1.38 8.75
N ASN A 136 -16.43 0.55 8.51
CA ASN A 136 -17.81 0.85 8.92
C ASN A 136 -18.01 0.81 10.42
N LEU A 137 -17.17 0.02 11.10
CA LEU A 137 -17.24 -0.31 12.53
C LEU A 137 -16.77 0.86 13.40
N PRO A 138 -17.20 0.93 14.68
CA PRO A 138 -16.69 1.91 15.63
C PRO A 138 -15.17 1.75 15.87
N PRO A 139 -14.47 2.81 16.31
CA PRO A 139 -13.01 2.80 16.51
C PRO A 139 -12.50 1.64 17.38
N GLU A 140 -13.22 1.31 18.44
CA GLU A 140 -12.86 0.23 19.36
C GLU A 140 -13.01 -1.19 18.76
N MET A 141 -13.72 -1.32 17.64
CA MET A 141 -13.85 -2.58 16.90
C MET A 141 -12.96 -2.61 15.66
N CYS A 142 -12.78 -1.47 15.00
CA CYS A 142 -11.84 -1.36 13.88
C CYS A 142 -10.44 -1.79 14.34
N MET A 143 -9.70 -2.46 13.45
CA MET A 143 -8.33 -2.91 13.71
C MET A 143 -8.19 -3.92 14.86
N THR A 144 -9.27 -4.53 15.32
CA THR A 144 -9.24 -5.59 16.33
C THR A 144 -9.66 -6.94 15.74
N SER A 145 -9.15 -8.02 16.32
CA SER A 145 -9.65 -9.36 16.03
C SER A 145 -11.09 -9.50 16.59
N PRO A 146 -12.06 -10.02 15.84
CA PRO A 146 -11.96 -10.77 14.57
C PRO A 146 -12.24 -9.93 13.31
N TYR A 147 -12.15 -8.61 13.36
CA TYR A 147 -12.57 -7.69 12.28
C TYR A 147 -11.46 -7.36 11.28
N ILE A 148 -10.23 -7.77 11.57
CA ILE A 148 -9.13 -7.74 10.59
C ILE A 148 -9.16 -9.05 9.80
N PHE A 149 -9.32 -8.97 8.50
CA PHE A 149 -9.43 -10.14 7.64
C PHE A 149 -8.11 -10.46 6.96
N LEU A 150 -7.46 -11.54 7.34
CA LEU A 150 -6.37 -12.09 6.54
C LEU A 150 -6.96 -12.56 5.20
N ASN A 151 -6.63 -11.93 4.10
CA ASN A 151 -7.13 -12.28 2.77
C ASN A 151 -6.25 -13.33 2.10
N CYS A 152 -4.93 -13.12 2.10
CA CYS A 152 -3.99 -14.12 1.62
C CYS A 152 -2.65 -13.99 2.33
N ILE A 153 -1.81 -15.02 2.20
CA ILE A 153 -0.40 -14.96 2.54
C ILE A 153 0.39 -15.25 1.27
N ILE A 154 1.18 -14.28 0.84
CA ILE A 154 2.12 -14.45 -0.26
C ILE A 154 3.34 -15.18 0.30
N PRO A 155 3.61 -16.43 -0.13
CA PRO A 155 4.68 -17.22 0.46
C PRO A 155 6.06 -16.73 0.05
N GLY A 156 7.01 -16.85 0.99
CA GLY A 156 8.42 -16.60 0.72
C GLY A 156 9.10 -17.64 -0.21
N PRO A 157 10.42 -17.71 -0.14
CA PRO A 157 11.33 -17.04 0.79
C PRO A 157 11.62 -15.57 0.44
N LEU A 158 11.40 -15.16 -0.80
CA LEU A 158 11.75 -13.82 -1.27
C LEU A 158 10.55 -12.85 -1.20
N ASN A 159 10.90 -11.58 -1.02
CA ASN A 159 9.95 -10.49 -1.17
C ASN A 159 9.34 -10.49 -2.60
N PRO A 160 8.02 -10.38 -2.77
CA PRO A 160 7.37 -10.37 -4.09
C PRO A 160 7.75 -9.13 -4.92
N LYS A 161 8.24 -8.05 -4.31
CA LYS A 161 8.58 -6.79 -4.98
C LYS A 161 7.40 -6.31 -5.84
N ILE A 162 7.67 -5.86 -7.07
CA ILE A 162 6.65 -5.38 -8.01
C ILE A 162 5.65 -6.47 -8.44
N MET A 163 6.03 -7.76 -8.31
CA MET A 163 5.17 -8.90 -8.64
C MET A 163 4.04 -9.13 -7.62
N ILE A 164 3.93 -8.31 -6.58
CA ILE A 164 2.86 -8.42 -5.58
C ILE A 164 1.46 -8.38 -6.22
N ASP A 165 1.30 -7.67 -7.32
CA ASP A 165 0.04 -7.55 -8.08
C ASP A 165 -0.45 -8.89 -8.61
N VAL A 166 0.46 -9.81 -8.95
CA VAL A 166 0.09 -11.15 -9.42
C VAL A 166 -0.78 -11.86 -8.38
N TYR A 167 -0.45 -11.70 -7.11
CA TYR A 167 -1.13 -12.36 -6.00
C TYR A 167 -2.44 -11.66 -5.61
N PHE A 168 -2.66 -10.43 -6.07
CA PHE A 168 -3.89 -9.67 -5.79
C PHE A 168 -5.01 -9.91 -6.79
N GLN A 169 -4.77 -10.59 -7.90
CA GLN A 169 -5.80 -10.85 -8.91
C GLN A 169 -7.12 -11.37 -8.32
N PRO A 170 -7.16 -12.40 -7.45
CA PRO A 170 -8.42 -12.88 -6.89
C PRO A 170 -9.13 -11.84 -6.02
N LEU A 171 -8.38 -10.98 -5.32
CA LEU A 171 -8.96 -9.90 -4.53
C LEU A 171 -9.57 -8.82 -5.40
N ILE A 172 -8.88 -8.43 -6.48
CA ILE A 172 -9.39 -7.44 -7.43
C ILE A 172 -10.68 -7.93 -8.10
N ASP A 173 -10.75 -9.22 -8.41
CA ASP A 173 -11.98 -9.82 -8.97
C ASP A 173 -13.15 -9.73 -7.99
N GLU A 174 -12.96 -10.10 -6.72
CA GLU A 174 -14.03 -9.98 -5.71
C GLU A 174 -14.42 -8.52 -5.46
N LEU A 175 -13.46 -7.58 -5.46
CA LEU A 175 -13.76 -6.15 -5.32
C LEU A 175 -14.54 -5.61 -6.53
N ASN A 176 -14.21 -6.04 -7.74
CA ASN A 176 -14.98 -5.69 -8.94
C ASN A 176 -16.38 -6.30 -8.92
N GLN A 177 -16.53 -7.55 -8.48
CA GLN A 177 -17.83 -8.17 -8.29
C GLN A 177 -18.68 -7.37 -7.28
N LEU A 178 -18.12 -7.03 -6.14
CA LEU A 178 -18.80 -6.22 -5.12
C LEU A 178 -19.15 -4.82 -5.61
N TRP A 179 -18.33 -4.22 -6.50
CA TRP A 179 -18.54 -2.89 -7.02
C TRP A 179 -19.56 -2.86 -8.18
N ILE A 180 -19.47 -3.79 -9.10
CA ILE A 180 -20.26 -3.78 -10.35
C ILE A 180 -21.58 -4.55 -10.18
N GLU A 181 -21.50 -5.80 -9.70
CA GLU A 181 -22.65 -6.71 -9.62
C GLU A 181 -23.42 -6.57 -8.33
N ARG A 182 -22.71 -6.18 -7.25
CA ARG A 182 -23.22 -6.20 -5.88
C ARG A 182 -23.55 -7.61 -5.42
N VAL A 183 -23.74 -7.83 -4.14
CA VAL A 183 -23.99 -9.17 -3.59
C VAL A 183 -25.15 -9.14 -2.61
N GLU A 184 -26.22 -9.90 -2.90
CA GLU A 184 -27.34 -10.01 -1.98
C GLU A 184 -26.86 -10.53 -0.62
N THR A 185 -27.23 -9.80 0.42
CA THR A 185 -26.77 -10.03 1.80
C THR A 185 -27.91 -9.82 2.77
N PHE A 186 -28.06 -10.73 3.71
CA PHE A 186 -29.07 -10.61 4.77
C PHE A 186 -28.48 -9.90 5.98
N ASP A 187 -29.13 -8.85 6.44
CA ASP A 187 -28.80 -8.13 7.68
C ASP A 187 -29.69 -8.63 8.81
N VAL A 188 -29.10 -9.37 9.74
CA VAL A 188 -29.83 -9.95 10.88
C VAL A 188 -30.36 -8.87 11.84
N SER A 189 -29.70 -7.73 11.93
CA SER A 189 -30.11 -6.63 12.84
C SER A 189 -31.36 -5.89 12.36
N LEU A 190 -31.52 -5.76 11.05
CA LEU A 190 -32.69 -5.13 10.41
C LEU A 190 -33.68 -6.17 9.87
N LYS A 191 -33.32 -7.47 9.88
CA LYS A 191 -34.13 -8.58 9.36
C LYS A 191 -34.53 -8.40 7.89
N GLN A 192 -33.62 -7.90 7.06
CA GLN A 192 -33.88 -7.65 5.63
C GLN A 192 -32.68 -7.95 4.76
N ASN A 193 -32.93 -8.30 3.50
CA ASN A 193 -31.93 -8.40 2.46
C ASN A 193 -31.60 -7.01 1.93
N PHE A 194 -30.36 -6.83 1.50
CA PHE A 194 -29.87 -5.69 0.74
C PHE A 194 -28.77 -6.11 -0.23
N ASN A 195 -28.50 -5.31 -1.22
CA ASN A 195 -27.41 -5.53 -2.15
C ASN A 195 -26.14 -4.88 -1.61
N LEU A 196 -25.24 -5.71 -1.08
CA LEU A 196 -23.98 -5.28 -0.52
C LEU A 196 -23.06 -4.75 -1.60
N TRP A 197 -22.62 -3.53 -1.44
CA TRP A 197 -21.63 -2.85 -2.26
C TRP A 197 -20.39 -2.59 -1.41
N ALA A 198 -19.20 -2.80 -1.95
CA ALA A 198 -17.97 -2.54 -1.20
C ALA A 198 -16.92 -1.85 -2.05
N VAL A 199 -16.11 -1.05 -1.38
CA VAL A 199 -15.01 -0.29 -1.98
C VAL A 199 -13.74 -0.46 -1.17
N LEU A 200 -12.60 -0.59 -1.84
CA LEU A 200 -11.28 -0.42 -1.25
C LEU A 200 -10.94 1.08 -1.26
N MET A 201 -10.94 1.71 -0.09
CA MET A 201 -10.71 3.15 0.04
C MET A 201 -9.24 3.52 -0.17
N TRP A 202 -8.34 2.76 0.43
CA TRP A 202 -6.90 3.00 0.38
C TRP A 202 -6.10 1.79 0.84
N THR A 203 -4.79 1.84 0.61
CA THR A 203 -3.83 0.96 1.27
C THR A 203 -3.11 1.72 2.39
N ILE A 204 -2.71 1.02 3.46
CA ILE A 204 -1.86 1.54 4.52
C ILE A 204 -0.65 0.61 4.63
N SER A 205 0.54 1.15 4.50
CA SER A 205 1.76 0.33 4.51
C SER A 205 3.00 1.15 4.89
N ASP A 206 4.07 0.44 5.16
CA ASP A 206 5.37 1.08 5.29
C ASP A 206 5.81 1.71 3.96
N PHE A 207 6.86 2.51 4.01
CA PHE A 207 7.37 3.17 2.80
C PHE A 207 7.90 2.17 1.76
N PHE A 208 8.22 0.95 2.17
CA PHE A 208 8.68 -0.11 1.28
C PHE A 208 7.53 -0.74 0.49
N ALA A 209 6.50 -1.18 1.18
CA ALA A 209 5.31 -1.74 0.56
C ALA A 209 4.55 -0.68 -0.27
N TYR A 210 4.57 0.58 0.15
CA TYR A 210 4.01 1.67 -0.66
C TYR A 210 4.53 1.67 -2.10
N GLY A 211 5.86 1.59 -2.29
CA GLY A 211 6.45 1.53 -3.64
C GLY A 211 6.01 0.30 -4.44
N MET A 212 5.85 -0.85 -3.76
CA MET A 212 5.38 -2.08 -4.42
C MET A 212 3.91 -1.99 -4.83
N LEU A 213 3.06 -1.40 -3.99
CA LEU A 213 1.61 -1.29 -4.21
C LEU A 213 1.26 -0.19 -5.21
N SER A 214 1.94 0.95 -5.13
CA SER A 214 1.65 2.09 -6.02
C SER A 214 2.24 1.95 -7.42
N GLY A 215 3.34 1.22 -7.57
CA GLY A 215 4.14 1.14 -8.80
C GLY A 215 5.21 2.23 -8.90
N TRP A 216 5.25 3.20 -8.00
CA TRP A 216 6.29 4.22 -7.92
C TRP A 216 7.37 3.81 -6.92
N MET A 217 8.56 3.49 -7.41
CA MET A 217 9.65 3.03 -6.55
C MET A 217 10.18 4.13 -5.64
N LYS A 218 10.46 3.76 -4.39
CA LYS A 218 10.93 4.63 -3.33
C LYS A 218 12.46 4.80 -3.25
N THR A 219 13.20 4.24 -4.18
CA THR A 219 14.66 4.30 -4.23
C THR A 219 15.15 5.34 -5.23
N GLY A 220 16.39 5.80 -5.05
CA GLY A 220 16.99 6.79 -5.94
C GLY A 220 16.57 8.23 -5.60
N LYS A 221 16.84 9.14 -6.51
CA LYS A 221 16.61 10.59 -6.31
C LYS A 221 15.12 10.97 -6.31
N LEU A 222 14.28 10.23 -7.04
CA LEU A 222 12.85 10.48 -7.20
C LEU A 222 12.00 9.61 -6.26
N ALA A 223 12.46 9.36 -5.04
CA ALA A 223 11.82 8.40 -4.13
C ALA A 223 10.44 8.82 -3.61
N CYS A 224 10.08 10.11 -3.67
CA CYS A 224 8.79 10.58 -3.14
C CYS A 224 7.66 10.31 -4.14
N PRO A 225 6.67 9.46 -3.80
CA PRO A 225 5.55 9.18 -4.69
C PRO A 225 4.52 10.32 -4.77
N TYR A 226 4.59 11.28 -3.85
CA TYR A 226 3.76 12.49 -3.88
C TYR A 226 4.31 13.55 -4.81
N CYS A 227 5.63 13.81 -4.69
CA CYS A 227 6.27 14.85 -5.47
C CYS A 227 6.73 14.34 -6.85
N MET A 228 6.79 13.02 -7.02
CA MET A 228 7.20 12.33 -8.25
C MET A 228 8.49 12.93 -8.84
N GLU A 229 8.45 13.40 -10.07
CA GLU A 229 9.58 14.05 -10.77
C GLU A 229 10.05 15.37 -10.10
N ASN A 230 9.22 15.97 -9.26
CA ASN A 230 9.57 17.20 -8.51
C ASN A 230 10.18 16.90 -7.13
N THR A 231 10.58 15.66 -6.88
CA THR A 231 11.26 15.29 -5.64
C THR A 231 12.58 16.04 -5.51
N LYS A 232 12.72 16.86 -4.45
CA LYS A 232 13.99 17.50 -4.13
C LYS A 232 14.89 16.51 -3.38
N SER A 233 16.03 16.22 -3.96
CA SER A 233 17.02 15.31 -3.35
C SER A 233 18.44 15.83 -3.53
N PHE A 234 19.33 15.41 -2.66
CA PHE A 234 20.76 15.60 -2.77
C PHE A 234 21.51 14.36 -2.25
N THR A 235 22.74 14.21 -2.68
CA THR A 235 23.59 13.09 -2.23
C THR A 235 24.64 13.58 -1.26
N LEU A 236 24.76 12.94 -0.09
CA LEU A 236 25.82 13.22 0.89
C LEU A 236 27.19 13.00 0.26
N LYS A 237 28.11 13.93 0.51
CA LYS A 237 29.45 13.94 -0.12
C LYS A 237 30.30 12.72 0.29
N HIS A 238 30.33 12.42 1.56
CA HIS A 238 31.14 11.33 2.12
C HIS A 238 30.35 10.05 2.35
N GLY A 239 29.12 10.16 2.81
CA GLY A 239 28.21 9.03 3.05
C GLY A 239 27.64 8.43 1.77
N GLN A 240 27.63 9.16 0.65
CA GLN A 240 27.12 8.73 -0.65
C GLN A 240 25.66 8.25 -0.60
N LYS A 241 24.89 8.76 0.36
CA LYS A 241 23.45 8.46 0.53
C LYS A 241 22.60 9.61 0.00
N ASN A 242 21.49 9.27 -0.64
CA ASN A 242 20.49 10.25 -1.02
C ASN A 242 19.71 10.72 0.22
N CYS A 243 19.54 12.02 0.33
CA CYS A 243 18.65 12.68 1.27
C CYS A 243 17.57 13.45 0.53
N TRP A 244 16.39 13.56 1.12
CA TRP A 244 15.25 14.21 0.50
C TRP A 244 14.71 15.33 1.36
N PHE A 245 14.21 16.39 0.71
CA PHE A 245 13.52 17.50 1.36
C PHE A 245 14.24 18.08 2.56
N ASP A 246 15.46 18.49 2.33
CA ASP A 246 16.31 19.18 3.26
C ASP A 246 15.52 20.16 4.16
N CYS A 247 15.38 19.80 5.45
CA CYS A 247 14.62 20.55 6.46
C CYS A 247 13.17 20.91 6.10
N HIS A 248 12.61 20.33 5.05
CA HIS A 248 11.22 20.53 4.56
C HIS A 248 10.81 21.97 4.23
N ARG A 249 11.73 22.94 4.19
CA ARG A 249 11.44 24.37 3.93
C ARG A 249 10.71 24.59 2.61
N ARG A 250 10.95 23.75 1.60
CA ARG A 250 10.31 23.84 0.29
C ARG A 250 8.78 23.71 0.33
N PHE A 251 8.22 23.08 1.35
CA PHE A 251 6.78 22.92 1.52
C PHE A 251 6.11 24.15 2.18
N LEU A 252 6.89 25.04 2.74
CA LEU A 252 6.37 26.27 3.36
C LEU A 252 5.94 27.28 2.30
N PRO A 253 5.04 28.23 2.61
CA PRO A 253 4.72 29.36 1.74
C PRO A 253 5.98 30.12 1.30
N MET A 254 5.94 30.73 0.12
CA MET A 254 7.12 31.38 -0.49
C MET A 254 7.68 32.54 0.34
N ASP A 255 6.83 33.23 1.08
CA ASP A 255 7.13 34.36 1.98
C ASP A 255 7.51 33.93 3.42
N HIS A 256 7.48 32.64 3.72
CA HIS A 256 7.76 32.14 5.05
C HIS A 256 9.22 32.44 5.48
N GLU A 257 9.42 32.97 6.70
CA GLU A 257 10.71 33.40 7.22
C GLU A 257 11.79 32.30 7.17
N PHE A 258 11.45 31.04 7.49
CA PHE A 258 12.39 29.93 7.47
C PHE A 258 12.98 29.66 6.08
N ARG A 259 12.33 30.05 5.01
CA ARG A 259 12.91 29.93 3.68
C ARG A 259 14.11 30.83 3.46
N ASN A 260 14.13 32.01 4.11
CA ASN A 260 15.17 33.03 4.00
C ASN A 260 16.25 32.89 5.07
N MET A 261 16.05 32.14 6.13
CA MET A 261 17.03 31.92 7.18
C MET A 261 18.22 31.14 6.63
N LYS A 262 19.39 31.78 6.63
CA LYS A 262 20.63 31.20 6.13
C LYS A 262 21.40 30.48 7.22
N ASN A 263 21.38 31.06 8.44
CA ASN A 263 22.30 30.68 9.53
C ASN A 263 21.89 29.36 10.20
N GLU A 264 20.62 29.03 10.17
CA GLU A 264 20.02 27.87 10.87
C GLU A 264 19.91 26.64 10.00
N PHE A 265 20.18 26.77 8.68
CA PHE A 265 19.97 25.69 7.74
C PHE A 265 21.21 25.38 6.90
N ARG A 266 21.17 24.24 6.24
CA ARG A 266 22.23 23.65 5.45
C ARG A 266 22.97 24.69 4.57
N ASN A 267 24.30 24.75 4.74
CA ASN A 267 25.21 25.51 3.89
C ASN A 267 24.81 26.97 3.65
N ASN A 268 24.21 27.62 4.62
CA ASN A 268 23.70 28.98 4.47
C ASN A 268 22.76 29.18 3.29
N THR A 269 22.01 28.13 2.92
CA THR A 269 21.13 28.18 1.73
C THR A 269 19.80 28.84 2.03
N VAL A 270 19.31 29.59 1.05
CA VAL A 270 17.92 30.08 0.96
C VAL A 270 17.15 29.12 0.07
N ASP A 271 15.93 28.76 0.45
CA ASP A 271 15.07 27.95 -0.41
C ASP A 271 14.11 28.85 -1.20
N ARG A 272 14.42 29.06 -2.48
CA ARG A 272 13.66 29.91 -3.41
C ARG A 272 12.79 29.10 -4.38
N ASP A 273 12.89 27.76 -4.34
CA ASP A 273 12.12 26.92 -5.25
C ASP A 273 10.63 26.91 -4.85
N CYS A 274 9.76 26.84 -5.83
CA CYS A 274 8.33 26.64 -5.57
C CYS A 274 8.08 25.33 -4.81
N PRO A 275 7.04 25.27 -3.96
CA PRO A 275 6.58 24.01 -3.41
C PRO A 275 6.33 22.98 -4.52
N PRO A 276 6.57 21.69 -4.26
CA PRO A 276 6.22 20.67 -5.23
C PRO A 276 4.73 20.76 -5.58
N PRO A 277 4.34 20.59 -6.83
CA PRO A 277 2.94 20.63 -7.22
C PRO A 277 2.18 19.46 -6.55
N ILE A 278 0.94 19.73 -6.18
CA ILE A 278 0.02 18.67 -5.75
C ILE A 278 -0.69 18.17 -7.00
N TYR A 279 -0.37 16.97 -7.42
CA TYR A 279 -1.00 16.37 -8.60
C TYR A 279 -2.45 16.03 -8.35
N THR A 280 -3.30 16.37 -9.32
CA THR A 280 -4.69 15.91 -9.33
C THR A 280 -4.75 14.40 -9.61
N ARG A 281 -5.89 13.81 -9.34
CA ARG A 281 -6.16 12.38 -9.58
C ARG A 281 -6.00 12.03 -11.04
N GLU A 282 -6.52 12.88 -11.91
CA GLU A 282 -6.45 12.77 -13.36
C GLU A 282 -4.99 12.81 -13.84
N GLN A 283 -4.20 13.76 -13.35
CA GLN A 283 -2.78 13.88 -13.68
C GLN A 283 -1.94 12.66 -13.24
N VAL A 284 -2.29 12.04 -12.11
CA VAL A 284 -1.62 10.79 -11.69
C VAL A 284 -2.02 9.63 -12.59
N TRP A 285 -3.31 9.53 -12.95
CA TRP A 285 -3.79 8.51 -13.87
C TRP A 285 -3.14 8.64 -15.26
N GLU A 286 -3.11 9.84 -15.83
CA GLU A 286 -2.45 10.13 -17.11
C GLU A 286 -1.00 9.66 -17.15
N ARG A 287 -0.28 9.74 -16.03
CA ARG A 287 1.09 9.23 -15.92
C ARG A 287 1.14 7.71 -15.80
N ALA A 288 0.28 7.13 -14.96
CA ALA A 288 0.32 5.71 -14.62
C ALA A 288 -0.18 4.80 -15.75
N GLN A 289 -1.16 5.26 -16.56
CA GLN A 289 -1.83 4.43 -17.58
C GLN A 289 -0.91 3.95 -18.72
N HIS A 290 0.23 4.59 -18.92
CA HIS A 290 1.18 4.23 -19.98
C HIS A 290 2.16 3.11 -19.60
N PHE A 291 2.14 2.68 -18.34
CA PHE A 291 2.99 1.60 -17.88
C PHE A 291 2.27 0.26 -17.95
N PRO A 292 2.95 -0.83 -18.33
CA PRO A 292 2.33 -2.15 -18.40
C PRO A 292 2.01 -2.70 -17.02
N LYS A 293 1.06 -3.61 -16.99
CA LYS A 293 0.73 -4.41 -15.81
C LYS A 293 1.66 -5.62 -15.76
N VAL A 294 2.18 -5.94 -14.59
CA VAL A 294 3.03 -7.15 -14.40
C VAL A 294 2.26 -8.46 -14.55
N THR A 295 0.94 -8.40 -14.59
CA THR A 295 0.06 -9.54 -14.87
C THR A 295 -0.08 -9.86 -16.36
N GLU A 296 0.29 -8.92 -17.22
CA GLU A 296 0.17 -9.03 -18.68
C GLU A 296 1.53 -9.15 -19.36
N GLU A 297 2.54 -8.45 -18.83
CA GLU A 297 3.90 -8.42 -19.38
C GLU A 297 4.98 -8.64 -18.31
N GLN A 298 6.16 -9.07 -18.74
CA GLN A 298 7.32 -9.14 -17.86
C GLN A 298 7.78 -7.73 -17.48
N PRO A 299 8.07 -7.49 -16.18
CA PRO A 299 8.53 -6.19 -15.72
C PRO A 299 9.93 -5.87 -16.27
N TYR A 300 10.10 -4.67 -16.78
CA TYR A 300 11.39 -4.15 -17.25
C TYR A 300 11.57 -2.70 -16.80
N LYS A 301 12.77 -2.17 -16.94
CA LYS A 301 13.02 -0.75 -16.71
C LYS A 301 12.61 0.04 -17.94
N PHE A 302 11.84 1.09 -17.71
CA PHE A 302 11.39 2.00 -18.75
C PHE A 302 12.39 3.11 -18.98
N ASP A 303 12.42 3.66 -20.18
CA ASP A 303 13.25 4.81 -20.52
C ASP A 303 12.94 5.98 -19.57
N GLY A 304 14.00 6.60 -19.06
CA GLY A 304 13.88 7.69 -18.09
C GLY A 304 13.73 7.25 -16.62
N TYR A 305 13.71 5.94 -16.34
CA TYR A 305 13.64 5.44 -14.95
C TYR A 305 14.80 5.97 -14.10
N GLY A 306 14.47 6.50 -12.92
CA GLY A 306 15.43 7.08 -11.97
C GLY A 306 15.87 8.51 -12.29
N VAL A 307 15.50 9.05 -13.46
CA VAL A 307 15.83 10.40 -13.93
C VAL A 307 14.58 11.24 -14.17
N ALA A 308 13.69 10.76 -15.04
CA ALA A 308 12.44 11.45 -15.38
C ALA A 308 11.24 10.91 -14.54
N HIS A 309 11.28 9.66 -14.17
CA HIS A 309 10.24 9.03 -13.36
C HIS A 309 10.76 7.82 -12.57
N ASN A 310 9.99 7.34 -11.60
CA ASN A 310 10.26 6.12 -10.84
C ASN A 310 9.19 5.03 -11.02
N TRP A 311 8.35 5.12 -12.04
CA TRP A 311 7.37 4.09 -12.36
C TRP A 311 8.04 2.78 -12.79
N THR A 312 7.56 1.67 -12.25
CA THR A 312 8.01 0.30 -12.59
C THR A 312 6.89 -0.55 -13.15
N LYS A 313 5.66 -0.14 -12.98
CA LYS A 313 4.45 -0.82 -13.44
C LYS A 313 3.23 0.08 -13.33
N GLN A 314 2.17 -0.27 -14.01
CA GLN A 314 0.81 0.12 -13.63
C GLN A 314 0.36 -0.79 -12.48
N SER A 315 -0.05 -0.24 -11.35
CA SER A 315 -0.57 -1.01 -10.22
C SER A 315 -1.89 -1.70 -10.58
N ILE A 316 -2.09 -2.93 -10.11
CA ILE A 316 -3.34 -3.69 -10.34
C ILE A 316 -4.58 -2.99 -9.78
N PHE A 317 -4.44 -2.13 -8.78
CA PHE A 317 -5.57 -1.36 -8.24
C PHE A 317 -6.23 -0.43 -9.27
N TRP A 318 -5.54 -0.07 -10.36
CA TRP A 318 -6.15 0.68 -11.45
C TRP A 318 -7.19 -0.10 -12.26
N GLU A 319 -7.33 -1.40 -12.03
CA GLU A 319 -8.43 -2.23 -12.56
C GLU A 319 -9.76 -2.00 -11.82
N LEU A 320 -9.72 -1.36 -10.66
CA LEU A 320 -10.89 -0.90 -9.93
C LEU A 320 -11.34 0.43 -10.52
N SER A 321 -12.50 0.47 -11.15
CA SER A 321 -12.97 1.64 -11.91
C SER A 321 -13.05 2.92 -11.10
N TYR A 322 -13.26 2.80 -9.79
CA TYR A 322 -13.35 3.91 -8.83
C TYR A 322 -11.98 4.38 -8.30
N TRP A 323 -10.90 3.63 -8.52
CA TRP A 323 -9.59 3.91 -7.93
C TRP A 323 -9.02 5.27 -8.34
N LYS A 324 -9.29 5.66 -9.58
CA LYS A 324 -8.91 6.97 -10.13
C LYS A 324 -9.55 8.15 -9.39
N ASP A 325 -10.71 7.94 -8.75
CA ASP A 325 -11.49 9.00 -8.11
C ASP A 325 -11.13 9.22 -6.63
N HIS A 326 -10.26 8.40 -6.05
CA HIS A 326 -9.79 8.58 -4.68
C HIS A 326 -8.87 9.80 -4.53
N LEU A 327 -9.14 10.64 -3.51
CA LEU A 327 -8.20 11.69 -3.10
C LEU A 327 -6.91 11.11 -2.55
N LEU A 328 -7.02 9.99 -1.84
CA LEU A 328 -5.91 9.32 -1.19
C LEU A 328 -6.00 7.82 -1.51
N ARG A 329 -5.02 7.29 -2.24
CA ARG A 329 -4.97 5.89 -2.65
C ARG A 329 -4.07 5.05 -1.77
N HIS A 330 -2.94 5.62 -1.36
CA HIS A 330 -1.94 4.94 -0.55
C HIS A 330 -1.56 5.83 0.62
N ASN A 331 -1.59 5.27 1.83
CA ASN A 331 -1.17 5.92 3.07
C ASN A 331 0.12 5.30 3.57
N LEU A 332 0.95 6.13 4.17
CA LEU A 332 2.07 5.64 4.99
C LEU A 332 1.55 5.25 6.37
N ASP A 333 2.09 4.16 6.90
CA ASP A 333 1.85 3.74 8.28
C ASP A 333 2.56 4.71 9.25
N PRO A 334 1.81 5.50 10.03
CA PRO A 334 2.40 6.43 10.98
C PRO A 334 3.18 5.71 12.09
N MET A 335 2.71 4.57 12.57
CA MET A 335 3.38 3.80 13.62
C MET A 335 4.77 3.32 13.15
N HIS A 336 4.86 2.84 11.92
CA HIS A 336 6.14 2.43 11.33
C HIS A 336 7.10 3.63 11.17
N THR A 337 6.57 4.79 10.77
CA THR A 337 7.34 6.03 10.63
C THR A 337 7.88 6.51 11.98
N GLU A 338 7.02 6.55 13.01
CA GLU A 338 7.39 6.94 14.37
C GLU A 338 8.41 5.97 14.98
N LYS A 339 8.20 4.66 14.80
CA LYS A 339 9.16 3.64 15.23
C LYS A 339 10.52 3.84 14.58
N ASN A 340 10.58 4.04 13.27
CA ASN A 340 11.83 4.27 12.56
C ASN A 340 12.54 5.54 13.03
N TYR A 341 11.80 6.60 13.31
CA TYR A 341 12.34 7.84 13.86
C TYR A 341 12.92 7.58 15.25
N PHE A 342 12.15 6.97 16.14
CA PHE A 342 12.59 6.63 17.50
C PHE A 342 13.83 5.72 17.47
N ASP A 343 13.81 4.64 16.70
CA ASP A 343 14.92 3.68 16.59
C ASP A 343 16.21 4.38 16.10
N ASN A 344 16.11 5.26 15.12
CA ASN A 344 17.25 6.01 14.61
C ASN A 344 17.81 6.97 15.65
N LEU A 345 16.96 7.71 16.34
CA LEU A 345 17.37 8.65 17.39
C LEU A 345 17.99 7.91 18.59
N PHE A 346 17.26 6.94 19.12
CA PHE A 346 17.69 6.16 20.29
C PHE A 346 19.01 5.44 20.04
N ASN A 347 19.09 4.68 18.93
CA ASN A 347 20.30 3.92 18.61
C ASN A 347 21.52 4.83 18.37
N THR A 348 21.30 6.05 17.88
CA THR A 348 22.40 7.00 17.65
C THR A 348 22.85 7.66 18.95
N VAL A 349 21.92 8.09 19.80
CA VAL A 349 22.24 8.71 21.09
C VAL A 349 22.91 7.72 22.06
N MET A 350 22.42 6.47 22.03
CA MET A 350 22.95 5.40 22.88
C MET A 350 24.15 4.66 22.27
N ASP A 351 24.63 5.08 21.11
CA ASP A 351 25.73 4.46 20.35
C ASP A 351 25.61 2.93 20.23
N VAL A 352 24.43 2.44 19.90
CA VAL A 352 24.15 1.01 19.80
C VAL A 352 24.90 0.41 18.62
N ASN A 353 25.77 -0.57 18.89
CA ASN A 353 26.57 -1.26 17.87
C ASN A 353 25.73 -1.70 16.67
N ASP A 354 26.24 -1.48 15.46
CA ASP A 354 25.63 -1.80 14.16
C ASP A 354 24.29 -1.09 13.88
N LYS A 355 23.77 -0.29 14.79
CA LYS A 355 22.49 0.44 14.64
C LYS A 355 22.66 1.94 14.66
N THR A 356 23.70 2.45 15.32
CA THR A 356 23.99 3.90 15.36
C THR A 356 24.16 4.46 13.95
N LYS A 357 23.69 5.69 13.74
CA LYS A 357 23.94 6.46 12.51
C LYS A 357 25.22 7.30 12.61
N ASP A 358 25.78 7.39 13.80
CA ASP A 358 27.07 8.06 14.02
C ASP A 358 28.22 7.17 13.51
N ASN A 359 28.92 7.66 12.52
CA ASN A 359 30.10 7.03 11.95
C ASN A 359 30.99 8.09 11.29
N ILE A 360 32.22 7.70 10.94
CA ILE A 360 33.21 8.63 10.39
C ILE A 360 32.67 9.42 9.19
N LYS A 361 31.99 8.75 8.24
CA LYS A 361 31.44 9.42 7.06
C LYS A 361 30.33 10.40 7.41
N ALA A 362 29.47 10.06 8.36
CA ALA A 362 28.42 10.95 8.86
C ALA A 362 29.03 12.19 9.52
N ARG A 363 30.06 12.00 10.37
CA ARG A 363 30.77 13.13 11.00
C ARG A 363 31.48 14.02 9.98
N MET A 364 32.01 13.46 8.90
CA MET A 364 32.59 14.24 7.80
C MET A 364 31.54 15.01 6.99
N ASP A 365 30.30 14.52 6.90
CA ASP A 365 29.21 15.22 6.24
C ASP A 365 28.57 16.31 7.09
N LEU A 366 28.65 16.24 8.43
CA LEU A 366 28.06 17.23 9.33
C LEU A 366 28.48 18.68 9.01
N PRO A 367 29.76 19.02 8.88
CA PRO A 367 30.18 20.38 8.55
C PRO A 367 29.69 20.88 7.18
N GLU A 368 29.42 19.96 6.25
CA GLU A 368 28.94 20.29 4.91
C GLU A 368 27.43 20.61 4.88
N TYR A 369 26.64 20.02 5.80
CA TYR A 369 25.18 20.04 5.74
C TYR A 369 24.50 20.51 7.02
N CYS A 370 25.20 20.55 8.16
CA CYS A 370 24.67 20.97 9.46
C CYS A 370 25.53 22.09 10.06
N ARG A 371 24.92 22.82 10.99
CA ARG A 371 25.64 23.77 11.86
C ARG A 371 25.57 23.34 13.30
#